data_87ebe92e3bc7e3e348e68bc918aa1a14
#
_entry.id   87ebe92e3bc7e3e348e68bc918aa1a14
#
_cell.length_a   1.000
_cell.length_b   1.000
_cell.length_c   1.000
_cell.angle_alpha   90.00
_cell.angle_beta   90.00
_cell.angle_gamma   90.00
#
_symmetry.space_group_name_H-M   'P 1'
#
loop_
_entity.id
_entity.type
_entity.pdbx_description
1 polymer ?
#
loop_
_entity_poly.entity_id
_entity_poly.type
_entity_poly.pdbx_seq_one_letter_code
_entity_poly.pdbx_strand_id
1 'polypeptide(L)' 'MDFPILLIIIIVLALIFDFINGFHD' A
#
# COMPACT_ATOMS: atom_id res chain seq x y z
N MET A 1 -3.51 -21.00 10.37
CA MET A 1 -2.47 -20.24 9.69
C MET A 1 -2.86 -18.78 9.64
N ASP A 2 -2.04 -17.93 10.18
CA ASP A 2 -2.37 -16.50 10.32
C ASP A 2 -1.82 -15.72 9.15
N PHE A 3 -2.72 -15.09 8.43
CA PHE A 3 -2.34 -14.24 7.31
C PHE A 3 -2.17 -12.81 7.81
N PRO A 4 -1.02 -12.17 7.57
CA PRO A 4 -0.78 -10.82 8.08
C PRO A 4 -1.55 -9.77 7.29
N ILE A 5 -2.85 -9.71 7.53
CA ILE A 5 -3.73 -8.82 6.78
C ILE A 5 -3.36 -7.36 6.98
N LEU A 6 -3.03 -6.99 8.22
CA LEU A 6 -2.65 -5.61 8.51
C LEU A 6 -1.42 -5.21 7.71
N LEU A 7 -0.45 -6.11 7.63
CA LEU A 7 0.77 -5.84 6.87
C LEU A 7 0.44 -5.63 5.39
N ILE A 8 -0.42 -6.47 4.86
CA ILE A 8 -0.81 -6.37 3.46
C ILE A 8 -1.53 -5.05 3.20
N ILE A 9 -2.42 -4.66 4.09
CA ILE A 9 -3.13 -3.39 3.96
C ILE A 9 -2.15 -2.22 3.94
N ILE A 10 -1.16 -2.24 4.82
CA ILE A 10 -0.16 -1.19 4.87
C ILE A 10 0.62 -1.11 3.57
N ILE A 11 1.01 -2.26 3.05
CA ILE A 11 1.76 -2.31 1.79
C ILE A 11 0.93 -1.78 0.63
N VAL A 12 -0.33 -2.20 0.57
CA VAL A 12 -1.22 -1.75 -0.49
C VAL A 12 -1.44 -0.24 -0.43
N LEU A 13 -1.67 0.28 0.77
CA LEU A 13 -1.85 1.71 0.94
C LEU A 13 -0.59 2.48 0.55
N ALA A 14 0.58 1.95 0.87
CA ALA A 14 1.82 2.59 0.50
C ALA A 14 1.98 2.63 -1.02
N LEU A 15 1.64 1.54 -1.68
CA LEU A 15 1.72 1.48 -3.14
C LEU A 15 0.76 2.48 -3.79
N ILE A 16 -0.46 2.55 -3.27
CA ILE A 16 -1.44 3.48 -3.79
C ILE A 16 -0.96 4.92 -3.60
N PHE A 17 -0.44 5.22 -2.42
CA PHE A 17 0.08 6.54 -2.11
C PHE A 17 1.20 6.92 -3.08
N ASP A 18 2.14 6.00 -3.28
CA ASP A 18 3.25 6.25 -4.18
C ASP A 18 2.79 6.46 -5.61
N PHE A 19 1.81 5.68 -6.03
CA PHE A 19 1.29 5.79 -7.39
C PHE A 19 0.69 7.17 -7.64
N ILE A 20 -0.17 7.61 -6.72
CA ILE A 20 -0.83 8.90 -6.86
C ILE A 20 0.19 10.04 -6.78
N ASN A 21 1.13 9.93 -5.83
CA ASN A 21 2.13 10.97 -5.65
C ASN A 21 3.05 11.08 -6.86
N GLY A 22 3.44 9.95 -7.40
CA GLY A 22 4.28 9.93 -8.59
C GLY A 22 3.55 10.40 -9.83
N PHE A 23 2.27 10.08 -9.92
CA PHE A 23 1.47 10.49 -11.06
C PHE A 23 1.26 11.99 -11.08
N HIS A 24 1.04 12.55 -9.91
CA HIS A 24 0.79 13.99 -9.78
C HIS A 24 2.02 14.81 -10.14
N ASP A 25 3.17 14.27 -9.78
CA ASP A 25 4.41 14.96 -10.04
C ASP A 25 4.75 14.93 -11.53
#